data_b6aaebb987e61449004aa2b1a6f8185d
#
_entry.id   b6aaebb987e61449004aa2b1a6f8185d
#
_cell.length_a   1.000
_cell.length_b   1.000
_cell.length_c   1.000
_cell.angle_alpha   90.00
_cell.angle_beta   90.00
_cell.angle_gamma   90.00
#
_symmetry.space_group_name_H-M   'P 1'
#
loop_
_entity.id
_entity.type
_entity.pdbx_description
1 polymer ?
#
loop_
_entity_poly.entity_id
_entity_poly.type
_entity_poly.pdbx_seq_one_letter_code
_entity_poly.pdbx_strand_id
1 'polypeptide(L)'
;MAQFAALHRKDNKSVRYLVGDDSVFARKNLIKMIETFGGEVAGEAGDGLTAIAEFNRTKPDIVLMDITMPQMEGIEAVERIVRQHSDARIVMVSSVGYQENILAALQKGAKHFVQKPVKPEVLYEILRYVLSDDPAAAGAPTVLAGEHA
;
A
#
# COMPACT_ATOMS: atom_id res chain seq x y z
N MET A 1 -4.47 -10.04 -19.66
CA MET A 1 -3.14 -10.63 -19.91
C MET A 1 -2.09 -9.96 -19.04
N ALA A 2 -1.26 -10.77 -18.43
CA ALA A 2 -0.24 -10.25 -17.55
C ALA A 2 0.82 -9.50 -18.34
N GLN A 3 1.06 -8.27 -17.98
CA GLN A 3 2.02 -7.39 -18.64
C GLN A 3 3.19 -7.07 -17.73
N PHE A 4 3.18 -7.61 -16.53
CA PHE A 4 4.11 -7.19 -15.48
C PHE A 4 5.03 -8.34 -15.10
N ALA A 5 6.33 -8.04 -15.01
CA ALA A 5 7.26 -8.98 -14.41
C ALA A 5 6.93 -9.09 -12.93
N ALA A 6 7.05 -10.28 -12.37
CA ALA A 6 6.74 -10.49 -10.97
C ALA A 6 7.67 -9.67 -10.08
N LEU A 7 7.09 -9.06 -9.05
CA LEU A 7 7.85 -8.35 -8.03
C LEU A 7 8.31 -9.34 -6.97
N HIS A 8 9.52 -9.17 -6.48
CA HIS A 8 10.10 -10.08 -5.50
C HIS A 8 10.75 -9.32 -4.35
N ARG A 9 10.85 -9.97 -3.21
CA ARG A 9 11.64 -9.51 -2.08
C ARG A 9 13.13 -9.63 -2.42
N LYS A 10 13.98 -9.05 -1.55
CA LYS A 10 15.42 -9.15 -1.75
C LYS A 10 15.92 -10.59 -1.72
N ASP A 11 15.22 -11.49 -1.00
CA ASP A 11 15.57 -12.90 -0.96
C ASP A 11 14.98 -13.68 -2.14
N ASN A 12 14.43 -12.97 -3.12
CA ASN A 12 13.86 -13.52 -4.35
C ASN A 12 12.55 -14.29 -4.13
N LYS A 13 11.95 -14.16 -2.97
CA LYS A 13 10.63 -14.76 -2.69
C LYS A 13 9.52 -13.79 -3.04
N SER A 14 8.31 -14.32 -3.15
CA SER A 14 7.13 -13.50 -3.44
C SER A 14 6.91 -12.44 -2.37
N VAL A 15 6.47 -11.28 -2.79
CA VAL A 15 6.12 -10.19 -1.86
C VAL A 15 4.81 -10.55 -1.17
N ARG A 16 4.76 -10.35 0.15
CA ARG A 16 3.59 -10.63 0.96
C ARG A 16 2.90 -9.32 1.32
N TYR A 17 1.59 -9.26 1.12
CA TYR A 17 0.81 -8.04 1.27
C TYR A 17 -0.26 -8.16 2.33
N LEU A 18 -0.51 -7.05 3.01
CA LEU A 18 -1.71 -6.86 3.82
C LEU A 18 -2.57 -5.82 3.12
N VAL A 19 -3.85 -6.12 2.92
CA VAL A 19 -4.77 -5.21 2.21
C VAL A 19 -5.83 -4.73 3.19
N GLY A 20 -5.88 -3.43 3.43
CA GLY A 20 -6.85 -2.80 4.32
C GLY A 20 -7.80 -1.89 3.57
N ASP A 21 -9.09 -2.22 3.59
CA ASP A 21 -10.14 -1.42 2.99
C ASP A 21 -11.46 -1.97 3.52
N ASP A 22 -12.40 -1.09 3.89
CA ASP A 22 -13.66 -1.56 4.43
C ASP A 22 -14.59 -2.13 3.35
N SER A 23 -14.30 -1.90 2.08
CA SER A 23 -15.07 -2.44 0.98
C SER A 23 -14.48 -3.78 0.54
N VAL A 24 -15.29 -4.82 0.63
CA VAL A 24 -14.87 -6.15 0.17
C VAL A 24 -14.53 -6.11 -1.32
N PHE A 25 -15.33 -5.36 -2.10
CA PHE A 25 -15.11 -5.23 -3.53
C PHE A 25 -13.76 -4.57 -3.82
N ALA A 26 -13.45 -3.48 -3.09
CA ALA A 26 -12.18 -2.79 -3.26
C ALA A 26 -11.00 -3.69 -2.90
N ARG A 27 -11.12 -4.46 -1.80
CA ARG A 27 -10.07 -5.40 -1.44
C ARG A 27 -9.83 -6.43 -2.51
N LYS A 28 -10.91 -7.01 -3.05
CA LYS A 28 -10.78 -8.02 -4.11
C LYS A 28 -10.10 -7.47 -5.34
N ASN A 29 -10.38 -6.21 -5.68
CA ASN A 29 -9.78 -5.57 -6.83
C ASN A 29 -8.27 -5.43 -6.66
N LEU A 30 -7.84 -5.00 -5.47
CA LEU A 30 -6.42 -4.89 -5.16
C LEU A 30 -5.75 -6.26 -5.14
N ILE A 31 -6.43 -7.26 -4.60
CA ILE A 31 -5.89 -8.62 -4.54
C ILE A 31 -5.62 -9.17 -5.94
N LYS A 32 -6.53 -8.92 -6.88
CA LYS A 32 -6.30 -9.35 -8.26
C LYS A 32 -5.05 -8.72 -8.85
N MET A 33 -4.84 -7.42 -8.59
CA MET A 33 -3.64 -6.76 -9.06
C MET A 33 -2.39 -7.36 -8.42
N ILE A 34 -2.43 -7.57 -7.11
CA ILE A 34 -1.31 -8.18 -6.39
C ILE A 34 -0.94 -9.53 -6.98
N GLU A 35 -1.94 -10.36 -7.28
CA GLU A 35 -1.69 -11.67 -7.88
C GLU A 35 -1.08 -11.55 -9.26
N THR A 36 -1.54 -10.57 -10.04
CA THR A 36 -0.96 -10.29 -11.35
C THR A 36 0.51 -9.92 -11.25
N PHE A 37 0.89 -9.27 -10.16
CA PHE A 37 2.29 -8.88 -9.92
C PHE A 37 3.12 -10.01 -9.27
N GLY A 38 2.56 -11.19 -9.14
CA GLY A 38 3.26 -12.33 -8.56
C GLY A 38 3.30 -12.33 -7.05
N GLY A 39 2.50 -11.49 -6.40
CA GLY A 39 2.47 -11.38 -4.95
C GLY A 39 1.47 -12.31 -4.30
N GLU A 40 1.54 -12.33 -2.99
CA GLU A 40 0.67 -13.16 -2.15
C GLU A 40 0.02 -12.26 -1.10
N VAL A 41 -1.28 -12.48 -0.85
CA VAL A 41 -1.98 -11.72 0.19
C VAL A 41 -1.89 -12.50 1.49
N ALA A 42 -1.19 -11.93 2.46
CA ALA A 42 -0.98 -12.57 3.75
C ALA A 42 -2.13 -12.27 4.73
N GLY A 43 -2.86 -11.18 4.51
CA GLY A 43 -3.98 -10.85 5.35
C GLY A 43 -4.83 -9.74 4.76
N GLU A 44 -6.02 -9.57 5.30
CA GLU A 44 -6.96 -8.52 4.92
C GLU A 44 -7.52 -7.88 6.17
N ALA A 45 -7.90 -6.60 6.05
CA ALA A 45 -8.52 -5.88 7.16
C ALA A 45 -9.59 -4.95 6.63
N GLY A 46 -10.70 -4.88 7.36
CA GLY A 46 -11.79 -3.97 7.01
C GLY A 46 -11.81 -2.72 7.87
N ASP A 47 -10.93 -2.60 8.83
CA ASP A 47 -10.84 -1.44 9.71
C ASP A 47 -9.41 -1.31 10.23
N GLY A 48 -9.13 -0.17 10.86
CA GLY A 48 -7.79 0.12 11.31
C GLY A 48 -7.29 -0.77 12.44
N LEU A 49 -8.15 -1.13 13.37
CA LEU A 49 -7.76 -2.01 14.47
C LEU A 49 -7.38 -3.38 13.97
N THR A 50 -8.18 -3.93 13.05
CA THR A 50 -7.88 -5.21 12.44
C THR A 50 -6.59 -5.13 11.63
N ALA A 51 -6.35 -3.99 10.95
CA ALA A 51 -5.12 -3.82 10.19
C ALA A 51 -3.89 -3.93 11.08
N ILE A 52 -3.92 -3.31 12.26
CA ILE A 52 -2.81 -3.39 13.20
C ILE A 52 -2.61 -4.84 13.65
N ALA A 53 -3.69 -5.51 14.02
CA ALA A 53 -3.62 -6.90 14.46
C ALA A 53 -3.07 -7.81 13.37
N GLU A 54 -3.55 -7.62 12.13
CA GLU A 54 -3.10 -8.43 11.01
C GLU A 54 -1.65 -8.14 10.64
N PHE A 55 -1.20 -6.90 10.77
CA PHE A 55 0.20 -6.59 10.57
C PHE A 55 1.06 -7.37 11.56
N ASN A 56 0.68 -7.35 12.83
CA ASN A 56 1.45 -8.06 13.85
C ASN A 56 1.45 -9.58 13.63
N ARG A 57 0.35 -10.12 13.15
CA ARG A 57 0.22 -11.55 12.90
C ARG A 57 1.01 -12.00 11.67
N THR A 58 0.96 -11.22 10.59
CA THR A 58 1.47 -11.68 9.29
C THR A 58 2.83 -11.11 8.94
N LYS A 59 3.22 -9.97 9.52
CA LYS A 59 4.48 -9.30 9.18
C LYS A 59 4.65 -9.16 7.68
N PRO A 60 3.75 -8.44 7.01
CA PRO A 60 3.79 -8.36 5.55
C PRO A 60 4.97 -7.52 5.07
N ASP A 61 5.32 -7.68 3.80
CA ASP A 61 6.34 -6.85 3.19
C ASP A 61 5.80 -5.48 2.81
N ILE A 62 4.53 -5.41 2.39
CA ILE A 62 3.87 -4.17 2.01
C ILE A 62 2.45 -4.18 2.54
N VAL A 63 1.98 -3.02 2.99
CA VAL A 63 0.59 -2.81 3.34
C VAL A 63 -0.03 -1.85 2.34
N LEU A 64 -1.18 -2.22 1.78
CA LEU A 64 -2.03 -1.31 1.00
C LEU A 64 -3.19 -0.95 1.90
N MET A 65 -3.31 0.33 2.27
CA MET A 65 -4.22 0.76 3.32
C MET A 65 -5.09 1.91 2.84
N ASP A 66 -6.40 1.72 2.87
CA ASP A 66 -7.32 2.81 2.60
C ASP A 66 -7.21 3.85 3.72
N ILE A 67 -7.30 5.12 3.37
CA ILE A 67 -7.25 6.20 4.34
C ILE A 67 -8.48 6.19 5.23
N THR A 68 -9.66 6.01 4.64
CA THR A 68 -10.92 6.10 5.37
C THR A 68 -11.46 4.71 5.69
N MET A 69 -11.46 4.35 6.98
CA MET A 69 -11.98 3.07 7.44
C MET A 69 -12.67 3.26 8.77
N PRO A 70 -13.67 2.40 9.10
CA PRO A 70 -14.32 2.48 10.41
C PRO A 70 -13.37 2.00 11.51
N GLN A 71 -13.78 2.23 12.74
CA GLN A 71 -13.09 1.87 13.98
C GLN A 71 -11.82 2.67 14.21
N MET A 72 -10.96 2.75 13.24
CA MET A 72 -9.75 3.54 13.29
C MET A 72 -9.39 3.88 11.88
N GLU A 73 -9.21 5.16 11.58
CA GLU A 73 -8.85 5.57 10.23
C GLU A 73 -7.47 5.09 9.86
N GLY A 74 -7.25 4.95 8.55
CA GLY A 74 -5.99 4.42 8.04
C GLY A 74 -4.78 5.22 8.50
N ILE A 75 -4.90 6.55 8.62
CA ILE A 75 -3.79 7.39 9.06
C ILE A 75 -3.35 7.03 10.47
N GLU A 76 -4.31 6.84 11.38
CA GLU A 76 -3.97 6.45 12.75
C GLU A 76 -3.37 5.06 12.79
N ALA A 77 -3.87 4.14 11.97
CA ALA A 77 -3.31 2.80 11.88
C ALA A 77 -1.87 2.86 11.40
N VAL A 78 -1.58 3.69 10.39
CA VAL A 78 -0.22 3.89 9.90
C VAL A 78 0.69 4.35 11.04
N GLU A 79 0.26 5.36 11.78
CA GLU A 79 1.07 5.89 12.87
C GLU A 79 1.41 4.81 13.89
N ARG A 80 0.42 4.01 14.27
CA ARG A 80 0.64 2.96 15.26
C ARG A 80 1.54 1.84 14.74
N ILE A 81 1.35 1.45 13.49
CA ILE A 81 2.18 0.39 12.90
C ILE A 81 3.63 0.87 12.79
N VAL A 82 3.85 2.08 12.29
CA VAL A 82 5.20 2.59 12.10
C VAL A 82 5.91 2.81 13.44
N ARG A 83 5.16 3.20 14.47
CA ARG A 83 5.75 3.38 15.79
C ARG A 83 6.32 2.08 16.33
N GLN A 84 5.69 0.95 16.05
CA GLN A 84 6.14 -0.36 16.51
C GLN A 84 7.09 -1.02 15.51
N HIS A 85 6.96 -0.69 14.24
CA HIS A 85 7.71 -1.31 13.14
C HIS A 85 8.18 -0.22 12.19
N SER A 86 9.31 0.41 12.52
CA SER A 86 9.77 1.59 11.80
C SER A 86 10.14 1.29 10.34
N ASP A 87 10.34 0.03 10.00
CA ASP A 87 10.66 -0.39 8.64
C ASP A 87 9.43 -0.80 7.83
N ALA A 88 8.22 -0.65 8.40
CA ALA A 88 6.99 -1.01 7.69
C ALA A 88 6.86 -0.21 6.40
N ARG A 89 6.46 -0.89 5.32
CA ARG A 89 6.22 -0.25 4.03
C ARG A 89 4.73 -0.17 3.81
N ILE A 90 4.19 1.02 3.96
CA ILE A 90 2.75 1.25 3.84
C ILE A 90 2.48 2.20 2.70
N VAL A 91 1.62 1.77 1.78
CA VAL A 91 1.15 2.57 0.65
C VAL A 91 -0.31 2.87 0.90
N MET A 92 -0.65 4.15 0.96
CA MET A 92 -2.04 4.56 1.16
C MET A 92 -2.83 4.46 -0.13
N VAL A 93 -4.11 4.12 0.00
CA VAL A 93 -5.03 4.12 -1.12
C VAL A 93 -6.08 5.18 -0.82
N SER A 94 -6.27 6.14 -1.72
CA SER A 94 -7.04 7.33 -1.42
C SER A 94 -7.98 7.70 -2.57
N SER A 95 -9.18 8.17 -2.21
CA SER A 95 -10.08 8.75 -3.20
C SER A 95 -9.64 10.17 -3.54
N VAL A 96 -10.09 10.67 -4.68
CA VAL A 96 -9.81 12.04 -5.10
C VAL A 96 -10.34 13.02 -4.04
N GLY A 97 -9.56 14.06 -3.76
CA GLY A 97 -9.99 15.10 -2.84
C GLY A 97 -9.42 15.00 -1.44
N TYR A 98 -8.54 14.04 -1.20
CA TYR A 98 -7.99 13.82 0.14
C TYR A 98 -6.49 14.13 0.23
N GLN A 99 -6.02 15.17 -0.46
CA GLN A 99 -4.60 15.53 -0.47
C GLN A 99 -4.05 15.81 0.92
N GLU A 100 -4.81 16.49 1.76
CA GLU A 100 -4.36 16.79 3.13
C GLU A 100 -4.16 15.51 3.92
N ASN A 101 -5.05 14.54 3.72
CA ASN A 101 -4.94 13.25 4.39
C ASN A 101 -3.74 12.47 3.89
N ILE A 102 -3.41 12.60 2.60
CA ILE A 102 -2.23 11.96 2.03
C ILE A 102 -0.97 12.52 2.67
N LEU A 103 -0.87 13.85 2.78
CA LEU A 103 0.28 14.47 3.41
C LEU A 103 0.42 14.04 4.87
N ALA A 104 -0.70 13.98 5.58
CA ALA A 104 -0.69 13.54 6.97
C ALA A 104 -0.18 12.10 7.07
N ALA A 105 -0.64 11.21 6.18
CA ALA A 105 -0.22 9.83 6.19
C ALA A 105 1.28 9.70 5.93
N LEU A 106 1.80 10.46 4.97
CA LEU A 106 3.23 10.45 4.67
C LEU A 106 4.05 10.95 5.86
N GLN A 107 3.56 11.98 6.56
CA GLN A 107 4.23 12.48 7.75
C GLN A 107 4.24 11.45 8.87
N LYS A 108 3.24 10.59 8.93
CA LYS A 108 3.15 9.53 9.94
C LYS A 108 3.95 8.29 9.58
N GLY A 109 4.52 8.25 8.38
CA GLY A 109 5.42 7.18 8.00
C GLY A 109 5.03 6.34 6.82
N ALA A 110 3.89 6.64 6.16
CA ALA A 110 3.56 5.96 4.91
C ALA A 110 4.63 6.28 3.87
N LYS A 111 4.92 5.31 3.01
CA LYS A 111 5.99 5.47 2.01
C LYS A 111 5.52 6.12 0.73
N HIS A 112 4.26 5.91 0.38
CA HIS A 112 3.71 6.45 -0.85
C HIS A 112 2.19 6.35 -0.80
N PHE A 113 1.54 6.74 -1.89
CA PHE A 113 0.09 6.61 -2.00
C PHE A 113 -0.29 6.34 -3.45
N VAL A 114 -1.51 5.83 -3.64
CA VAL A 114 -2.10 5.65 -4.96
C VAL A 114 -3.55 6.12 -4.88
N GLN A 115 -4.03 6.75 -5.96
CA GLN A 115 -5.36 7.31 -6.02
C GLN A 115 -6.36 6.32 -6.62
N LYS A 116 -7.57 6.30 -6.09
CA LYS A 116 -8.67 5.54 -6.68
C LYS A 116 -9.27 6.32 -7.85
N PRO A 117 -9.69 5.66 -8.91
CA PRO A 117 -9.61 4.23 -9.15
C PRO A 117 -8.17 3.80 -9.40
N VAL A 118 -7.78 2.70 -8.78
CA VAL A 118 -6.39 2.24 -8.85
C VAL A 118 -6.13 1.63 -10.22
N LYS A 119 -5.10 2.13 -10.89
CA LYS A 119 -4.67 1.60 -12.17
C LYS A 119 -3.50 0.66 -11.95
N PRO A 120 -3.54 -0.55 -12.53
CA PRO A 120 -2.47 -1.53 -12.29
C PRO A 120 -1.09 -1.01 -12.63
N GLU A 121 -0.95 -0.24 -13.73
CA GLU A 121 0.34 0.28 -14.15
C GLU A 121 0.92 1.23 -13.11
N VAL A 122 0.07 2.09 -12.54
CA VAL A 122 0.51 3.05 -11.53
C VAL A 122 0.88 2.32 -10.24
N LEU A 123 0.01 1.41 -9.81
CA LEU A 123 0.28 0.65 -8.59
C LEU A 123 1.57 -0.14 -8.71
N TYR A 124 1.79 -0.79 -9.85
CA TYR A 124 3.00 -1.58 -10.07
C TYR A 124 4.26 -0.74 -9.88
N GLU A 125 4.30 0.46 -10.48
CA GLU A 125 5.47 1.32 -10.38
C GLU A 125 5.69 1.81 -8.94
N ILE A 126 4.61 2.11 -8.24
CA ILE A 126 4.72 2.54 -6.85
C ILE A 126 5.26 1.40 -5.98
N LEU A 127 4.77 0.18 -6.19
CA LEU A 127 5.25 -0.98 -5.42
C LEU A 127 6.71 -1.26 -5.72
N ARG A 128 7.10 -1.18 -6.97
CA ARG A 128 8.49 -1.38 -7.36
C ARG A 128 9.40 -0.35 -6.69
N TYR A 129 8.97 0.90 -6.67
CA TYR A 129 9.70 1.98 -6.02
C TYR A 129 9.84 1.73 -4.51
N VAL A 130 8.74 1.36 -3.86
CA VAL A 130 8.73 1.14 -2.42
C VAL A 130 9.61 -0.06 -2.03
N LEU A 131 9.59 -1.10 -2.85
CA LEU A 131 10.40 -2.29 -2.61
C LEU A 131 11.89 -2.05 -2.79
N SER A 132 12.27 -1.06 -3.60
CA SER A 132 13.67 -0.83 -3.92
C SER A 132 14.48 -0.32 -2.73
N ASP A 133 13.83 0.37 -1.78
CA ASP A 133 14.49 1.03 -0.65
C ASP A 133 15.54 2.06 -1.05
N ASP A 134 15.67 2.32 -2.35
CA ASP A 134 16.63 3.28 -2.89
C ASP A 134 15.91 4.14 -3.92
N PRO A 135 15.39 5.29 -3.51
CA PRO A 135 14.65 6.16 -4.41
C PRO A 135 15.44 6.57 -5.65
N ALA A 136 16.75 6.74 -5.50
CA ALA A 136 17.58 7.17 -6.63
C ALA A 136 17.68 6.07 -7.69
N ALA A 137 17.78 4.82 -7.26
CA ALA A 137 17.93 3.69 -8.18
C ALA A 137 16.64 3.41 -8.95
N ALA A 138 15.50 3.54 -8.29
CA ALA A 138 14.22 3.22 -8.92
C ALA A 138 13.62 4.42 -9.66
N GLY A 139 13.99 5.61 -9.25
CA GLY A 139 13.31 6.81 -9.71
C GLY A 139 11.96 6.96 -9.05
N ALA A 140 11.59 8.18 -8.69
CA ALA A 140 10.31 8.42 -8.06
C ALA A 140 9.19 8.28 -9.09
N PRO A 141 8.08 7.61 -8.75
CA PRO A 141 6.93 7.57 -9.65
C PRO A 141 6.42 8.97 -9.93
N THR A 142 5.88 9.17 -11.15
CA THR A 142 5.41 10.47 -11.58
C THR A 142 3.95 10.74 -11.19
N VAL A 143 3.35 9.83 -10.44
CA VAL A 143 1.94 9.93 -10.10
C VAL A 143 1.61 11.23 -9.37
N LEU A 144 2.54 11.73 -8.56
CA LEU A 144 2.31 13.00 -7.86
C LEU A 144 2.25 14.18 -8.80
N ALA A 145 3.11 14.19 -9.81
CA ALA A 145 3.11 15.26 -10.79
C ALA A 145 1.88 15.17 -11.69
N GLY A 146 1.47 13.96 -12.03
CA GLY A 146 0.34 13.75 -12.91
C GLY A 146 -0.97 14.25 -12.36
N GLU A 147 -1.15 14.22 -11.07
CA GLU A 147 -2.42 14.63 -10.48
C GLU A 147 -2.65 16.12 -10.51
N HIS A 148 -1.64 16.88 -10.82
CA HIS A 148 -1.77 18.34 -10.90
C HIS A 148 -2.14 18.80 -12.29
N ALA A 149 -2.17 17.90 -13.20
CA ALA A 149 -2.47 18.24 -14.58
C ALA A 149 -3.94 18.61 -14.74
#